data_701515cc929ebb506d11d57cdea26a80
#
_entry.id   701515cc929ebb506d11d57cdea26a80
#
_cell.length_a   1.000
_cell.length_b   1.000
_cell.length_c   1.000
_cell.angle_alpha   90.00
_cell.angle_beta   90.00
_cell.angle_gamma   90.00
#
_symmetry.space_group_name_H-M   'P 1'
#
loop_
_entity.id
_entity.type
_entity.pdbx_description
1 polymer ?
#
loop_
_entity_poly.entity_id
_entity_poly.type
_entity_poly.pdbx_seq_one_letter_code
_entity_poly.pdbx_strand_id
1 'polypeptide(L)'
;MDFDVTIEIPKGQRNKYEVDHETGRIRLDRMLFTSTQYPADYGFIENTLGEDGDPLDALVLLQEPTFPGCLIRCRAVGMFRMTDEAGGDDKVLCVPATDPRMEHLRDIHHVAEFDRLEIQHFFEVYKDLEPGKSVEGASWVGRVEAEAEIERSRKRQADQGGH
;
A
#
# COMPACT_ATOMS: atom_id res chain seq x y z
N MET A 1 6.71 15.61 3.81
CA MET A 1 6.40 14.60 4.85
C MET A 1 7.06 13.29 4.46
N ASP A 2 7.92 12.78 5.32
CA ASP A 2 8.54 11.47 5.15
C ASP A 2 7.99 10.50 6.18
N PHE A 3 7.95 9.22 5.82
CA PHE A 3 7.43 8.16 6.69
C PHE A 3 8.10 6.83 6.36
N ASP A 4 8.03 5.89 7.29
CA ASP A 4 8.60 4.55 7.11
C ASP A 4 7.52 3.57 6.63
N VAL A 5 7.86 2.78 5.62
CA VAL A 5 7.01 1.69 5.11
C VAL A 5 7.72 0.37 5.34
N THR A 6 7.01 -0.58 5.94
CA THR A 6 7.47 -1.97 6.03
C THR A 6 6.89 -2.74 4.86
N ILE A 7 7.74 -3.33 4.05
CA ILE A 7 7.31 -4.13 2.91
C ILE A 7 6.92 -5.53 3.40
N GLU A 8 5.73 -5.96 3.00
CA GLU A 8 5.27 -7.32 3.25
C GLU A 8 5.42 -8.18 1.99
N ILE A 9 5.12 -7.62 0.82
CA ILE A 9 5.07 -8.38 -0.43
C ILE A 9 5.86 -7.62 -1.51
N PRO A 10 7.00 -8.14 -1.95
CA PRO A 10 7.76 -7.51 -3.04
C PRO A 10 7.03 -7.59 -4.38
N LYS A 11 7.33 -6.65 -5.27
CA LYS A 11 6.84 -6.66 -6.65
C LYS A 11 7.10 -8.00 -7.33
N GLY A 12 6.11 -8.49 -8.06
CA GLY A 12 6.24 -9.72 -8.84
C GLY A 12 5.82 -10.97 -8.12
N GLN A 13 5.41 -10.87 -6.86
CA GLN A 13 4.97 -12.01 -6.04
C GLN A 13 3.47 -12.25 -6.17
N ARG A 14 3.07 -13.53 -6.05
CA ARG A 14 1.68 -13.94 -5.84
C ARG A 14 1.47 -14.49 -4.43
N ASN A 15 2.55 -14.76 -3.69
CA ASN A 15 2.45 -15.12 -2.29
C ASN A 15 2.10 -13.88 -1.47
N LYS A 16 1.02 -13.94 -0.71
CA LYS A 16 0.63 -12.86 0.19
C LYS A 16 1.22 -13.12 1.56
N TYR A 17 2.18 -12.29 1.94
CA TYR A 17 2.81 -12.32 3.25
C TYR A 17 2.21 -11.25 4.15
N GLU A 18 2.14 -11.53 5.43
CA GLU A 18 1.67 -10.59 6.43
C GLU A 18 2.61 -10.58 7.63
N VAL A 19 2.87 -9.39 8.16
CA VAL A 19 3.57 -9.25 9.43
C VAL A 19 2.58 -9.52 10.56
N ASP A 20 2.95 -10.45 11.45
CA ASP A 20 2.21 -10.67 12.68
C ASP A 20 2.65 -9.59 13.66
N HIS A 21 1.76 -8.66 13.98
CA HIS A 21 2.07 -7.50 14.82
C HIS A 21 2.33 -7.85 16.29
N GLU A 22 1.95 -9.04 16.72
CA GLU A 22 2.23 -9.51 18.08
C GLU A 22 3.64 -10.08 18.21
N THR A 23 4.10 -10.83 17.20
CA THR A 23 5.38 -11.52 17.24
C THR A 23 6.46 -10.88 16.39
N GLY A 24 6.08 -9.99 15.46
CA GLY A 24 6.99 -9.39 14.47
C GLY A 24 7.41 -10.33 13.37
N ARG A 25 6.90 -11.56 13.35
CA ARG A 25 7.27 -12.56 12.34
C ARG A 25 6.42 -12.39 11.08
N ILE A 26 6.98 -12.81 9.96
CA ILE A 26 6.31 -12.76 8.66
C ILE A 26 5.69 -14.11 8.39
N ARG A 27 4.38 -14.08 8.10
CA ARG A 27 3.57 -15.28 7.86
C ARG A 27 3.11 -15.32 6.42
N LEU A 28 3.15 -16.48 5.80
CA LEU A 28 2.47 -16.69 4.51
C LEU A 28 0.97 -16.82 4.79
N ASP A 29 0.19 -15.82 4.36
CA ASP A 29 -1.27 -15.90 4.45
C ASP A 29 -1.79 -16.90 3.42
N ARG A 30 -1.49 -16.66 2.15
CA ARG A 30 -1.85 -17.57 1.06
C ARG A 30 -1.14 -17.17 -0.23
N MET A 31 -1.07 -18.10 -1.18
CA MET A 31 -0.80 -17.76 -2.56
C MET A 31 -2.09 -17.23 -3.18
N LEU A 32 -2.04 -16.09 -3.83
CA LEU A 32 -3.23 -15.48 -4.44
C LEU A 32 -3.85 -16.42 -5.49
N PHE A 33 -5.18 -16.40 -5.56
CA PHE A 33 -5.95 -17.18 -6.53
C PHE A 33 -6.14 -16.37 -7.81
N THR A 34 -5.03 -16.04 -8.46
CA THR A 34 -5.01 -15.22 -9.68
C THR A 34 -3.72 -15.48 -10.44
N SER A 35 -3.71 -15.20 -11.74
CA SER A 35 -2.48 -15.23 -12.53
C SER A 35 -1.71 -13.91 -12.49
N THR A 36 -2.31 -12.84 -11.94
CA THR A 36 -1.64 -11.55 -11.78
C THR A 36 -0.68 -11.59 -10.58
N GLN A 37 0.19 -10.60 -10.50
CA GLN A 37 1.18 -10.49 -9.42
C GLN A 37 1.21 -9.06 -8.90
N TYR A 38 1.70 -8.87 -7.68
CA TYR A 38 1.79 -7.54 -7.10
C TYR A 38 2.57 -6.60 -8.02
N PRO A 39 1.98 -5.44 -8.38
CA PRO A 39 2.57 -4.53 -9.38
C PRO A 39 3.66 -3.61 -8.82
N ALA A 40 3.82 -3.56 -7.52
CA ALA A 40 4.82 -2.77 -6.82
C ALA A 40 5.08 -3.40 -5.45
N ASP A 41 6.16 -3.00 -4.79
CA ASP A 41 6.40 -3.41 -3.41
C ASP A 41 5.26 -2.91 -2.53
N TYR A 42 4.66 -3.81 -1.76
CA TYR A 42 3.43 -3.57 -1.03
C TYR A 42 3.63 -3.84 0.45
N GLY A 43 3.13 -2.94 1.27
CA GLY A 43 3.23 -3.11 2.72
C GLY A 43 2.38 -2.08 3.45
N PHE A 44 2.86 -1.59 4.57
CA PHE A 44 2.10 -0.65 5.40
C PHE A 44 3.00 0.45 5.96
N ILE A 45 2.37 1.57 6.26
CA ILE A 45 3.04 2.72 6.89
C ILE A 45 3.07 2.50 8.40
N GLU A 46 4.26 2.60 8.98
CA GLU A 46 4.45 2.45 10.42
C GLU A 46 3.68 3.51 11.21
N ASN A 47 3.18 3.14 12.38
CA ASN A 47 2.49 4.03 13.31
C ASN A 47 1.22 4.67 12.72
N THR A 48 0.49 3.90 11.91
CA THR A 48 -0.79 4.33 11.34
C THR A 48 -1.89 3.32 11.63
N LEU A 49 -3.14 3.78 11.59
CA LEU A 49 -4.32 2.94 11.69
C LEU A 49 -5.32 3.43 10.63
N GLY A 50 -5.61 2.58 9.65
CA GLY A 50 -6.61 2.86 8.63
C GLY A 50 -8.04 2.71 9.16
N GLU A 51 -9.01 3.11 8.35
CA GLU A 51 -10.42 3.02 8.70
C GLU A 51 -10.90 1.57 8.89
N ASP A 52 -10.24 0.63 8.22
CA ASP A 52 -10.54 -0.81 8.32
C ASP A 52 -9.98 -1.48 9.58
N GLY A 53 -9.26 -0.75 10.43
CA GLY A 53 -8.68 -1.28 11.67
C GLY A 53 -7.27 -1.83 11.51
N ASP A 54 -6.73 -1.85 10.30
CA ASP A 54 -5.36 -2.28 10.00
C ASP A 54 -4.46 -1.07 9.75
N PRO A 55 -3.14 -1.21 9.83
CA PRO A 55 -2.23 -0.14 9.39
C PRO A 55 -2.53 0.30 7.96
N LEU A 56 -2.27 1.57 7.66
CA LEU A 56 -2.52 2.12 6.33
C LEU A 56 -1.58 1.50 5.30
N ASP A 57 -2.15 0.92 4.25
CA ASP A 57 -1.40 0.25 3.19
C ASP A 57 -0.63 1.22 2.31
N ALA A 58 0.49 0.76 1.77
CA ALA A 58 1.31 1.54 0.86
C ALA A 58 1.87 0.68 -0.28
N LEU A 59 1.99 1.31 -1.45
CA LEU A 59 2.68 0.76 -2.61
C LEU A 59 3.92 1.63 -2.84
N VAL A 60 5.10 1.01 -2.86
CA VAL A 60 6.36 1.72 -3.07
C VAL A 60 6.85 1.45 -4.48
N LEU A 61 7.00 2.50 -5.27
CA LEU A 61 7.52 2.40 -6.63
C LEU A 61 9.04 2.29 -6.58
N LEU A 62 9.55 1.17 -7.05
CA LEU A 62 10.98 0.84 -7.06
C LEU A 62 11.34 0.22 -8.40
N GLN A 63 12.60 0.41 -8.84
CA GLN A 63 13.10 -0.27 -10.04
C GLN A 63 13.35 -1.75 -9.79
N GLU A 64 13.81 -2.08 -8.58
CA GLU A 64 14.05 -3.47 -8.19
C GLU A 64 13.22 -3.80 -6.94
N PRO A 65 12.63 -5.00 -6.87
CA PRO A 65 11.90 -5.41 -5.67
C PRO A 65 12.84 -5.55 -4.47
N THR A 66 12.31 -5.27 -3.29
CA THR A 66 13.01 -5.50 -2.03
C THR A 66 12.69 -6.90 -1.49
N PHE A 67 12.53 -7.04 -0.19
CA PHE A 67 12.27 -8.32 0.46
C PHE A 67 11.27 -8.13 1.60
N PRO A 68 10.55 -9.19 2.01
CA PRO A 68 9.59 -9.09 3.12
C PRO A 68 10.30 -8.67 4.42
N GLY A 69 9.78 -7.60 5.03
CA GLY A 69 10.34 -7.02 6.25
C GLY A 69 11.24 -5.81 6.00
N CYS A 70 11.52 -5.48 4.75
CA CYS A 70 12.36 -4.32 4.43
C CYS A 70 11.67 -3.02 4.84
N LEU A 71 12.40 -2.16 5.55
CA LEU A 71 11.93 -0.85 5.96
C LEU A 71 12.48 0.21 5.01
N ILE A 72 11.58 1.01 4.43
CA ILE A 72 11.94 2.02 3.43
C ILE A 72 11.42 3.38 3.88
N ARG A 73 12.30 4.38 3.91
CA ARG A 73 11.91 5.77 4.15
C ARG A 73 11.33 6.34 2.88
N CYS A 74 10.05 6.74 2.91
CA CYS A 74 9.26 7.11 1.74
C CYS A 74 8.65 8.50 1.87
N ARG A 75 8.18 9.02 0.74
CA ARG A 75 7.30 10.18 0.66
C ARG A 75 6.12 9.86 -0.28
N ALA A 76 4.96 10.46 0.00
CA ALA A 76 3.77 10.19 -0.78
C ALA A 76 3.79 10.89 -2.14
N VAL A 77 3.21 10.23 -3.13
CA VAL A 77 2.98 10.75 -4.48
C VAL A 77 1.47 10.87 -4.76
N GLY A 78 0.70 9.97 -4.19
CA GLY A 78 -0.75 9.94 -4.36
C GLY A 78 -1.36 8.79 -3.58
N MET A 79 -2.60 8.47 -3.88
CA MET A 79 -3.30 7.41 -3.17
C MET A 79 -4.34 6.76 -4.08
N PHE A 80 -4.43 5.44 -4.01
CA PHE A 80 -5.46 4.65 -4.66
C PHE A 80 -6.57 4.36 -3.64
N ARG A 81 -7.80 4.72 -3.98
CA ARG A 81 -8.98 4.48 -3.14
C ARG A 81 -9.83 3.37 -3.70
N MET A 82 -10.16 2.40 -2.86
CA MET A 82 -11.09 1.33 -3.20
C MET A 82 -11.89 0.93 -1.97
N THR A 83 -12.93 0.14 -2.19
CA THR A 83 -13.73 -0.46 -1.12
C THR A 83 -13.69 -1.97 -1.30
N ASP A 84 -13.41 -2.70 -0.24
CA ASP A 84 -13.49 -4.17 -0.23
C ASP A 84 -14.61 -4.63 0.70
N GLU A 85 -14.68 -5.92 0.99
CA GLU A 85 -15.70 -6.51 1.86
C GLU A 85 -15.64 -5.98 3.30
N ALA A 86 -14.51 -5.42 3.73
CA ALA A 86 -14.33 -4.85 5.07
C ALA A 86 -14.58 -3.33 5.10
N GLY A 87 -14.82 -2.68 3.96
CA GLY A 87 -15.05 -1.24 3.85
C GLY A 87 -13.97 -0.52 3.07
N GLY A 88 -13.72 0.76 3.41
CA GLY A 88 -12.69 1.56 2.75
C GLY A 88 -11.30 0.99 2.92
N ASP A 89 -10.57 0.88 1.82
CA ASP A 89 -9.23 0.29 1.79
C ASP A 89 -8.33 1.16 0.89
N ASP A 90 -7.76 2.18 1.49
CA ASP A 90 -6.91 3.15 0.79
C ASP A 90 -5.46 2.65 0.76
N LYS A 91 -4.77 2.91 -0.34
CA LYS A 91 -3.37 2.52 -0.53
C LYS A 91 -2.57 3.72 -0.98
N VAL A 92 -1.64 4.16 -0.14
CA VAL A 92 -0.76 5.29 -0.46
C VAL A 92 0.26 4.85 -1.51
N LEU A 93 0.37 5.62 -2.59
CA LEU A 93 1.42 5.43 -3.58
C LEU A 93 2.58 6.33 -3.21
N CYS A 94 3.76 5.75 -3.02
CA CYS A 94 4.93 6.47 -2.53
C CYS A 94 6.21 6.02 -3.23
N VAL A 95 7.27 6.79 -3.00
CA VAL A 95 8.61 6.53 -3.53
C VAL A 95 9.62 6.69 -2.40
N PRO A 96 10.83 6.08 -2.52
CA PRO A 96 11.90 6.36 -1.56
C PRO A 96 12.18 7.86 -1.49
N ALA A 97 12.27 8.38 -0.26
CA ALA A 97 12.27 9.83 -0.02
C ALA A 97 13.47 10.56 -0.64
N THR A 98 14.61 9.88 -0.76
CA THR A 98 15.87 10.49 -1.17
C THR A 98 16.48 9.90 -2.45
N ASP A 99 15.73 9.05 -3.18
CA ASP A 99 16.24 8.50 -4.44
C ASP A 99 16.14 9.54 -5.55
N PRO A 100 17.29 9.99 -6.12
CA PRO A 100 17.27 11.00 -7.17
C PRO A 100 16.57 10.53 -8.45
N ARG A 101 16.48 9.22 -8.69
CA ARG A 101 15.75 8.68 -9.84
C ARG A 101 14.25 8.94 -9.76
N MET A 102 13.72 9.14 -8.57
CA MET A 102 12.29 9.35 -8.32
C MET A 102 11.97 10.82 -8.02
N GLU A 103 12.94 11.73 -8.08
CA GLU A 103 12.75 13.11 -7.65
C GLU A 103 11.71 13.87 -8.46
N HIS A 104 11.49 13.50 -9.72
CA HIS A 104 10.47 14.10 -10.57
C HIS A 104 9.04 13.67 -10.20
N LEU A 105 8.88 12.61 -9.43
CA LEU A 105 7.57 12.12 -8.99
C LEU A 105 7.13 12.86 -7.73
N ARG A 106 6.30 13.88 -7.91
CA ARG A 106 5.85 14.77 -6.82
C ARG A 106 4.35 14.71 -6.57
N ASP A 107 3.58 14.27 -7.58
CA ASP A 107 2.13 14.13 -7.48
C ASP A 107 1.66 13.02 -8.40
N ILE A 108 0.40 12.62 -8.26
CA ILE A 108 -0.17 11.48 -8.96
C ILE A 108 -0.08 11.63 -10.48
N HIS A 109 -0.22 12.84 -11.01
CA HIS A 109 -0.14 13.08 -12.45
C HIS A 109 1.28 12.90 -13.02
N HIS A 110 2.30 12.84 -12.19
CA HIS A 110 3.67 12.56 -12.60
C HIS A 110 3.91 11.04 -12.80
N VAL A 111 3.03 10.19 -12.27
CA VAL A 111 3.12 8.75 -12.45
C VAL A 111 2.55 8.39 -13.81
N ALA A 112 3.28 7.58 -14.60
CA ALA A 112 2.83 7.17 -15.91
C ALA A 112 1.44 6.54 -15.84
N GLU A 113 0.56 6.93 -16.77
CA GLU A 113 -0.83 6.46 -16.78
C GLU A 113 -0.92 4.94 -16.80
N PHE A 114 -0.07 4.30 -17.62
CA PHE A 114 -0.12 2.83 -17.73
C PHE A 114 0.28 2.14 -16.44
N ASP A 115 1.22 2.69 -15.69
CA ASP A 115 1.59 2.16 -14.37
C ASP A 115 0.40 2.25 -13.39
N ARG A 116 -0.34 3.34 -13.42
CA ARG A 116 -1.57 3.48 -12.62
C ARG A 116 -2.63 2.47 -13.05
N LEU A 117 -2.78 2.25 -14.34
CA LEU A 117 -3.73 1.26 -14.88
C LEU A 117 -3.38 -0.16 -14.43
N GLU A 118 -2.10 -0.53 -14.44
CA GLU A 118 -1.68 -1.85 -13.99
C GLU A 118 -1.94 -2.07 -12.50
N ILE A 119 -1.67 -1.06 -11.67
CA ILE A 119 -1.94 -1.10 -10.24
C ILE A 119 -3.44 -1.26 -9.99
N GLN A 120 -4.23 -0.42 -10.64
CA GLN A 120 -5.69 -0.46 -10.52
C GLN A 120 -6.25 -1.81 -10.95
N HIS A 121 -5.81 -2.31 -12.10
CA HIS A 121 -6.26 -3.61 -12.62
C HIS A 121 -5.95 -4.74 -11.64
N PHE A 122 -4.74 -4.77 -11.07
CA PHE A 122 -4.39 -5.78 -10.10
C PHE A 122 -5.38 -5.79 -8.92
N PHE A 123 -5.64 -4.64 -8.31
CA PHE A 123 -6.53 -4.58 -7.16
C PHE A 123 -8.01 -4.81 -7.52
N GLU A 124 -8.39 -4.56 -8.76
CA GLU A 124 -9.74 -4.88 -9.22
C GLU A 124 -9.99 -6.38 -9.39
N VAL A 125 -8.96 -7.15 -9.72
CA VAL A 125 -9.12 -8.58 -10.11
C VAL A 125 -8.49 -9.58 -9.16
N TYR A 126 -7.59 -9.19 -8.27
CA TYR A 126 -6.78 -10.15 -7.50
C TYR A 126 -7.62 -11.03 -6.53
N LYS A 127 -8.83 -10.63 -6.20
CA LYS A 127 -9.75 -11.38 -5.34
C LYS A 127 -10.91 -12.03 -6.11
N ASP A 128 -10.96 -11.92 -7.43
CA ASP A 128 -12.12 -12.37 -8.22
C ASP A 128 -12.47 -13.85 -8.02
N LEU A 129 -11.47 -14.70 -7.82
CA LEU A 129 -11.67 -16.14 -7.63
C LEU A 129 -11.83 -16.53 -6.16
N GLU A 130 -11.86 -15.56 -5.23
CA GLU A 130 -12.02 -15.83 -3.80
C GLU A 130 -13.48 -15.67 -3.39
N PRO A 131 -14.12 -16.74 -2.85
CA PRO A 131 -15.52 -16.67 -2.41
C PRO A 131 -15.71 -15.62 -1.31
N GLY A 132 -16.78 -14.81 -1.43
CA GLY A 132 -17.14 -13.83 -0.42
C GLY A 132 -16.26 -12.59 -0.38
N LYS A 133 -15.33 -12.45 -1.30
CA LYS A 133 -14.48 -11.27 -1.41
C LYS A 133 -15.00 -10.35 -2.50
N SER A 134 -14.85 -9.04 -2.32
CA SER A 134 -15.27 -8.04 -3.30
C SER A 134 -14.34 -6.85 -3.29
N VAL A 135 -14.24 -6.18 -4.44
CA VAL A 135 -13.54 -4.91 -4.61
C VAL A 135 -14.43 -4.00 -5.44
N GLU A 136 -14.71 -2.81 -4.93
CA GLU A 136 -15.57 -1.83 -5.58
C GLU A 136 -14.96 -0.43 -5.50
N GLY A 137 -15.32 0.42 -6.47
CA GLY A 137 -14.99 1.85 -6.46
C GLY A 137 -13.50 2.12 -6.48
N ALA A 138 -12.93 2.24 -7.68
CA ALA A 138 -11.53 2.59 -7.86
C ALA A 138 -11.40 4.07 -8.22
N SER A 139 -10.56 4.81 -7.51
CA SER A 139 -10.24 6.20 -7.84
C SER A 139 -8.84 6.55 -7.38
N TRP A 140 -8.25 7.57 -8.02
CA TRP A 140 -6.93 8.08 -7.68
C TRP A 140 -7.06 9.49 -7.14
N VAL A 141 -6.27 9.81 -6.11
CA VAL A 141 -6.18 11.16 -5.56
C VAL A 141 -4.70 11.55 -5.46
N GLY A 142 -4.43 12.84 -5.30
CA GLY A 142 -3.08 13.38 -5.32
C GLY A 142 -2.35 13.28 -3.99
N ARG A 143 -1.14 13.84 -4.00
CA ARG A 143 -0.23 13.84 -2.86
C ARG A 143 -0.84 14.50 -1.62
N VAL A 144 -1.50 15.64 -1.79
CA VAL A 144 -2.06 16.40 -0.66
C VAL A 144 -3.11 15.57 0.09
N GLU A 145 -3.98 14.88 -0.65
CA GLU A 145 -4.99 14.02 -0.04
C GLU A 145 -4.38 12.77 0.59
N ALA A 146 -3.32 12.22 -0.03
CA ALA A 146 -2.58 11.09 0.54
C ALA A 146 -1.93 11.48 1.88
N GLU A 147 -1.27 12.63 1.93
CA GLU A 147 -0.65 13.13 3.15
C GLU A 147 -1.70 13.40 4.24
N ALA A 148 -2.87 13.90 3.86
CA ALA A 148 -3.96 14.12 4.80
C ALA A 148 -4.45 12.79 5.41
N GLU A 149 -4.55 11.73 4.61
CA GLU A 149 -4.94 10.42 5.13
C GLU A 149 -3.87 9.82 6.05
N ILE A 150 -2.59 10.01 5.73
CA ILE A 150 -1.50 9.59 6.61
C ILE A 150 -1.61 10.28 7.97
N GLU A 151 -1.85 11.59 7.98
CA GLU A 151 -2.02 12.35 9.22
C GLU A 151 -3.22 11.84 10.04
N ARG A 152 -4.36 11.60 9.40
CA ARG A 152 -5.54 11.04 10.07
C ARG A 152 -5.25 9.65 10.64
N SER A 153 -4.54 8.83 9.89
CA SER A 153 -4.18 7.46 10.31
C SER A 153 -3.19 7.46 11.47
N ARG A 154 -2.26 8.39 11.48
CA ARG A 154 -1.33 8.59 12.60
C ARG A 154 -2.08 9.02 13.86
N LYS A 155 -3.02 9.95 13.73
CA LYS A 155 -3.84 10.41 14.84
C LYS A 155 -4.72 9.29 15.39
N ARG A 156 -5.33 8.51 14.49
CA ARG A 156 -6.16 7.36 14.87
C ARG A 156 -5.35 6.35 15.67
N GLN A 157 -4.13 6.07 15.23
CA GLN A 157 -3.20 5.17 15.94
C GLN A 157 -2.82 5.71 17.32
N ALA A 158 -2.50 7.00 17.41
CA ALA A 158 -2.13 7.64 18.68
C ALA A 158 -3.29 7.62 19.69
N ASP A 159 -4.51 7.88 19.23
CA ASP A 159 -5.71 7.89 20.07
C ASP A 159 -6.05 6.49 20.61
N GLN A 160 -5.76 5.43 19.85
CA GLN A 160 -6.04 4.05 20.25
C GLN A 160 -4.84 3.34 20.89
N GLY A 161 -3.62 3.72 20.50
CA GLY A 161 -2.38 3.13 20.98
C GLY A 161 -1.80 3.79 22.22
N GLY A 162 -2.39 4.88 22.70
CA GLY A 162 -1.91 5.66 23.84
C GLY A 162 -2.26 5.08 25.22
N HIS A 163 -2.43 3.79 25.29
CA HIS A 163 -2.80 3.12 26.53
C HIS A 163 -1.63 2.43 27.21
#